data_ac33d6aa09cc3e1043ccad6d88cf0e2c
#
_entry.id   ac33d6aa09cc3e1043ccad6d88cf0e2c
#
_cell.length_a   1.000
_cell.length_b   1.000
_cell.length_c   1.000
_cell.angle_alpha   90.00
_cell.angle_beta   90.00
_cell.angle_gamma   90.00
#
_symmetry.space_group_name_H-M   'P 1'
#
loop_
_entity.id
_entity.type
_entity.pdbx_description
1 polymer ?
#
loop_
_entity_poly.entity_id
_entity_poly.type
_entity_poly.pdbx_seq_one_letter_code
_entity_poly.pdbx_strand_id
1 'polypeptide(L)'
;MVSLESAELFRFLKPDELRALRTITLEREYAAGQEIFREGDPGDGMYVVKDGLVDISGVLTQDTRRVLAQIQPGSMFGEMAVIEHRPRSASATAAKPTVVYFIPRGEMLGFIERSPGLALTLLQLISHRLREFNQLFMNEIVQAEQLAVVGRFARGIVHDLKNPLNIIGLTAELAAAPTATAELRSQSAVRIRKQVERISELVSEILFFTQGRTDTALFVPTNFADFIEQVVAELQPEAELKSARLELANAPPPLKIMLEPKRLRRVLVNLMHNATDVMAGGGRIILRFEWDHTGVITEVEDTGPGIAPDILDRLFQAFATHGKTHGTGLGLSICKKIIEDHGGRIWARNRPGGGAVFAFALPLAG
;
A
#
# COMPACT_ATOMS: atom_id res chain seq x y z
N MET A 1 12.86 -26.01 19.61
CA MET A 1 14.10 -26.55 19.04
C MET A 1 13.84 -27.27 17.75
N VAL A 2 14.53 -26.92 16.69
CA VAL A 2 14.41 -27.53 15.34
C VAL A 2 15.58 -28.49 15.14
N SER A 3 15.32 -29.70 14.63
CA SER A 3 16.42 -30.62 14.29
C SER A 3 17.08 -30.18 12.99
N LEU A 4 18.35 -30.57 12.80
CA LEU A 4 19.11 -30.23 11.59
C LEU A 4 18.40 -30.70 10.31
N GLU A 5 17.76 -31.87 10.37
CA GLU A 5 17.05 -32.50 9.26
C GLU A 5 15.76 -31.77 8.89
N SER A 6 15.12 -31.11 9.87
CA SER A 6 13.89 -30.36 9.67
C SER A 6 14.15 -28.91 9.23
N ALA A 7 15.41 -28.47 9.20
CA ALA A 7 15.79 -27.18 8.68
C ALA A 7 15.47 -27.09 7.18
N GLU A 8 15.01 -25.93 6.77
CA GLU A 8 14.48 -25.67 5.42
C GLU A 8 15.47 -26.09 4.31
N LEU A 9 16.75 -25.80 4.48
CA LEU A 9 17.81 -26.14 3.53
C LEU A 9 18.03 -27.65 3.40
N PHE A 10 17.83 -28.44 4.45
CA PHE A 10 18.25 -29.85 4.53
C PHE A 10 17.10 -30.84 4.46
N ARG A 11 15.88 -30.37 4.39
CA ARG A 11 14.66 -31.20 4.42
C ARG A 11 14.59 -32.26 3.31
N PHE A 12 15.24 -32.04 2.19
CA PHE A 12 15.20 -32.91 1.01
C PHE A 12 16.47 -33.76 0.84
N LEU A 13 17.41 -33.72 1.80
CA LEU A 13 18.62 -34.53 1.75
C LEU A 13 18.31 -36.03 2.00
N LYS A 14 19.10 -36.88 1.35
CA LYS A 14 19.02 -38.34 1.58
C LYS A 14 19.60 -38.69 2.95
N PRO A 15 19.21 -39.85 3.53
CA PRO A 15 19.69 -40.25 4.85
C PRO A 15 21.25 -40.31 4.99
N ASP A 16 21.94 -40.66 3.91
CA ASP A 16 23.43 -40.72 3.90
C ASP A 16 24.04 -39.31 3.90
N GLU A 17 23.43 -38.39 3.16
CA GLU A 17 23.82 -36.98 3.11
C GLU A 17 23.58 -36.32 4.47
N LEU A 18 22.47 -36.61 5.13
CA LEU A 18 22.16 -36.11 6.47
C LEU A 18 23.16 -36.63 7.52
N ARG A 19 23.59 -37.89 7.42
CA ARG A 19 24.64 -38.43 8.29
C ARG A 19 25.97 -37.72 8.09
N ALA A 20 26.37 -37.50 6.84
CA ALA A 20 27.56 -36.74 6.51
C ALA A 20 27.50 -35.29 7.02
N LEU A 21 26.34 -34.62 6.84
CA LEU A 21 26.14 -33.25 7.32
C LEU A 21 26.27 -33.16 8.85
N ARG A 22 25.74 -34.12 9.61
CA ARG A 22 25.87 -34.13 11.07
C ARG A 22 27.32 -34.20 11.55
N THR A 23 28.18 -34.90 10.83
CA THR A 23 29.59 -35.04 11.24
C THR A 23 30.39 -33.75 11.09
N ILE A 24 29.96 -32.85 10.21
CA ILE A 24 30.65 -31.58 9.94
C ILE A 24 30.00 -30.38 10.65
N THR A 25 28.85 -30.61 11.29
CA THR A 25 28.06 -29.53 11.94
C THR A 25 28.44 -29.40 13.41
N LEU A 26 28.67 -28.17 13.85
CA LEU A 26 28.99 -27.84 15.24
C LEU A 26 27.82 -27.05 15.86
N GLU A 27 27.45 -27.36 17.10
CA GLU A 27 26.52 -26.53 17.83
C GLU A 27 27.25 -25.38 18.54
N ARG A 28 26.69 -24.17 18.46
CA ARG A 28 27.19 -22.99 19.17
C ARG A 28 26.04 -22.29 19.88
N GLU A 29 26.29 -21.78 21.08
CA GLU A 29 25.33 -21.07 21.91
C GLU A 29 25.72 -19.62 22.04
N TYR A 30 24.74 -18.73 22.03
CA TYR A 30 24.92 -17.29 22.15
C TYR A 30 23.92 -16.73 23.15
N ALA A 31 24.39 -15.86 24.05
CA ALA A 31 23.52 -15.13 24.97
C ALA A 31 22.73 -14.04 24.22
N ALA A 32 21.61 -13.59 24.81
CA ALA A 32 20.86 -12.45 24.27
C ALA A 32 21.78 -11.21 24.14
N GLY A 33 21.73 -10.54 23.00
CA GLY A 33 22.59 -9.39 22.66
C GLY A 33 24.01 -9.77 22.22
N GLN A 34 24.41 -11.05 22.28
CA GLN A 34 25.73 -11.47 21.84
C GLN A 34 25.84 -11.46 20.32
N GLU A 35 26.93 -10.90 19.82
CA GLU A 35 27.25 -10.86 18.40
C GLU A 35 27.79 -12.22 17.94
N ILE A 36 27.25 -12.72 16.82
CA ILE A 36 27.66 -13.97 16.19
C ILE A 36 28.80 -13.70 15.19
N PHE A 37 28.66 -12.66 14.39
CA PHE A 37 29.69 -12.09 13.52
C PHE A 37 29.35 -10.65 13.13
N ARG A 38 30.34 -9.90 12.68
CA ARG A 38 30.22 -8.51 12.20
C ARG A 38 30.25 -8.41 10.69
N GLU A 39 29.63 -7.37 10.18
CA GLU A 39 29.82 -6.90 8.82
C GLU A 39 31.31 -6.66 8.54
N GLY A 40 31.81 -7.19 7.44
CA GLY A 40 33.24 -7.13 7.07
C GLY A 40 34.10 -8.26 7.60
N ASP A 41 33.63 -9.08 8.54
CA ASP A 41 34.37 -10.25 9.04
C ASP A 41 34.59 -11.31 7.94
N PRO A 42 35.61 -12.15 8.01
CA PRO A 42 35.77 -13.28 7.11
C PRO A 42 34.61 -14.26 7.20
N GLY A 43 34.16 -14.78 6.06
CA GLY A 43 33.10 -15.78 5.98
C GLY A 43 33.61 -17.18 6.33
N ASP A 44 33.68 -17.53 7.61
CA ASP A 44 34.22 -18.79 8.16
C ASP A 44 33.27 -19.99 7.99
N GLY A 45 31.97 -19.75 7.84
CA GLY A 45 30.95 -20.77 7.69
C GLY A 45 29.56 -20.18 7.61
N MET A 46 28.56 -21.04 7.51
CA MET A 46 27.14 -20.67 7.56
C MET A 46 26.48 -21.22 8.82
N TYR A 47 25.35 -20.68 9.13
CA TYR A 47 24.60 -20.98 10.34
C TYR A 47 23.16 -21.36 10.02
N VAL A 48 22.57 -22.24 10.84
CA VAL A 48 21.14 -22.53 10.87
C VAL A 48 20.65 -22.37 12.30
N VAL A 49 19.60 -21.63 12.51
CA VAL A 49 19.03 -21.43 13.87
C VAL A 49 18.36 -22.71 14.33
N LYS A 50 18.85 -23.30 15.43
CA LYS A 50 18.24 -24.45 16.10
C LYS A 50 17.14 -24.02 17.03
N ASP A 51 17.40 -22.99 17.82
CA ASP A 51 16.47 -22.39 18.76
C ASP A 51 16.86 -20.93 19.01
N GLY A 52 15.92 -20.06 19.32
CA GLY A 52 16.22 -18.66 19.57
C GLY A 52 15.74 -17.73 18.44
N LEU A 53 16.43 -16.61 18.25
CA LEU A 53 16.16 -15.59 17.22
C LEU A 53 17.45 -14.82 16.94
N VAL A 54 17.75 -14.59 15.66
CA VAL A 54 18.93 -13.84 15.24
C VAL A 54 18.49 -12.62 14.45
N ASP A 55 18.97 -11.44 14.84
CA ASP A 55 18.83 -10.20 14.09
C ASP A 55 20.00 -10.03 13.12
N ILE A 56 19.67 -9.86 11.83
CA ILE A 56 20.63 -9.45 10.81
C ILE A 56 20.53 -7.94 10.67
N SER A 57 21.62 -7.21 10.85
CA SER A 57 21.66 -5.76 10.82
C SER A 57 22.77 -5.23 9.91
N GLY A 58 22.47 -4.13 9.21
CA GLY A 58 23.41 -3.38 8.38
C GLY A 58 23.60 -1.95 8.87
N VAL A 59 24.72 -1.34 8.48
CA VAL A 59 25.03 0.06 8.79
C VAL A 59 24.30 0.96 7.79
N LEU A 60 23.41 1.84 8.29
CA LEU A 60 22.74 2.86 7.48
C LEU A 60 23.55 4.17 7.44
N THR A 61 24.09 4.57 8.58
CA THR A 61 25.00 5.73 8.75
C THR A 61 26.06 5.37 9.79
N GLN A 62 27.11 6.20 9.94
CA GLN A 62 28.21 5.93 10.86
C GLN A 62 27.75 5.56 12.30
N ASP A 63 26.56 6.01 12.72
CA ASP A 63 26.06 5.78 14.11
C ASP A 63 24.73 5.00 14.16
N THR A 64 24.16 4.58 13.04
CA THR A 64 22.83 3.96 13.03
C THR A 64 22.86 2.61 12.33
N ARG A 65 22.57 1.55 13.08
CA ARG A 65 22.32 0.21 12.52
C ARG A 65 20.83 -0.04 12.43
N ARG A 66 20.39 -0.68 11.35
CA ARG A 66 19.02 -1.11 11.15
C ARG A 66 18.95 -2.62 11.07
N VAL A 67 17.98 -3.21 11.77
CA VAL A 67 17.65 -4.63 11.60
C VAL A 67 17.01 -4.79 10.21
N LEU A 68 17.66 -5.60 9.38
CA LEU A 68 17.23 -5.88 8.00
C LEU A 68 16.34 -7.12 7.94
N ALA A 69 16.61 -8.11 8.80
CA ALA A 69 15.84 -9.35 8.87
C ALA A 69 15.97 -10.01 10.24
N GLN A 70 14.96 -10.79 10.62
CA GLN A 70 14.97 -11.67 11.78
C GLN A 70 14.94 -13.12 11.32
N ILE A 71 15.92 -13.90 11.76
CA ILE A 71 16.06 -15.29 11.36
C ILE A 71 15.48 -16.21 12.43
N GLN A 72 14.47 -16.96 12.04
CA GLN A 72 13.71 -17.89 12.88
C GLN A 72 14.37 -19.27 12.97
N PRO A 73 14.01 -20.12 13.95
CA PRO A 73 14.44 -21.52 14.00
C PRO A 73 14.13 -22.29 12.69
N GLY A 74 15.10 -23.02 12.19
CA GLY A 74 15.05 -23.77 10.94
C GLY A 74 15.56 -23.00 9.71
N SER A 75 15.73 -21.69 9.81
CA SER A 75 16.25 -20.86 8.72
C SER A 75 17.76 -20.66 8.82
N MET A 76 18.41 -20.47 7.66
CA MET A 76 19.86 -20.26 7.53
C MET A 76 20.23 -18.78 7.46
N PHE A 77 21.51 -18.47 7.81
CA PHE A 77 22.13 -17.15 7.63
C PHE A 77 23.65 -17.25 7.48
N GLY A 78 24.25 -16.18 6.95
CA GLY A 78 25.69 -16.11 6.71
C GLY A 78 26.17 -16.92 5.50
N GLU A 79 25.25 -17.43 4.69
CA GLU A 79 25.51 -18.21 3.48
C GLU A 79 26.21 -17.41 2.37
N MET A 80 25.91 -16.10 2.26
CA MET A 80 26.44 -15.25 1.18
C MET A 80 27.97 -15.21 1.19
N ALA A 81 28.58 -14.97 2.35
CA ALA A 81 30.02 -14.92 2.49
C ALA A 81 30.70 -16.27 2.18
N VAL A 82 29.99 -17.39 2.42
CA VAL A 82 30.48 -18.75 2.09
C VAL A 82 30.49 -18.97 0.58
N ILE A 83 29.40 -18.61 -0.10
CA ILE A 83 29.21 -18.84 -1.54
C ILE A 83 30.06 -17.89 -2.38
N GLU A 84 30.02 -16.58 -2.08
CA GLU A 84 30.71 -15.55 -2.88
C GLU A 84 32.19 -15.40 -2.57
N HIS A 85 32.68 -16.01 -1.52
CA HIS A 85 34.05 -15.83 -1.03
C HIS A 85 34.38 -14.37 -0.69
N ARG A 86 33.41 -13.67 -0.11
CA ARG A 86 33.53 -12.27 0.31
C ARG A 86 33.36 -12.12 1.82
N PRO A 87 33.77 -11.00 2.42
CA PRO A 87 33.47 -10.68 3.81
C PRO A 87 31.95 -10.70 4.08
N ARG A 88 31.56 -10.82 5.35
CA ARG A 88 30.17 -10.76 5.81
C ARG A 88 29.50 -9.47 5.33
N SER A 89 28.37 -9.57 4.68
CA SER A 89 27.60 -8.44 4.12
C SER A 89 26.75 -7.70 5.15
N ALA A 90 26.61 -8.25 6.36
CA ALA A 90 25.84 -7.69 7.46
C ALA A 90 26.32 -8.28 8.77
N SER A 91 25.95 -7.69 9.91
CA SER A 91 26.19 -8.25 11.25
C SER A 91 25.05 -9.15 11.68
N ALA A 92 25.35 -10.19 12.46
CA ALA A 92 24.36 -11.07 13.06
C ALA A 92 24.48 -11.03 14.58
N THR A 93 23.37 -10.81 15.28
CA THR A 93 23.30 -10.72 16.75
C THR A 93 22.17 -11.59 17.27
N ALA A 94 22.38 -12.31 18.34
CA ALA A 94 21.34 -13.10 19.00
C ALA A 94 20.34 -12.16 19.68
N ALA A 95 19.10 -12.06 19.20
CA ALA A 95 18.06 -11.21 19.78
C ALA A 95 17.56 -11.74 21.13
N LYS A 96 17.68 -13.05 21.37
CA LYS A 96 17.40 -13.77 22.62
C LYS A 96 18.43 -14.92 22.77
N PRO A 97 18.49 -15.64 23.90
CA PRO A 97 19.35 -16.82 24.01
C PRO A 97 19.12 -17.75 22.82
N THR A 98 20.18 -18.03 22.06
CA THR A 98 20.09 -18.69 20.75
C THR A 98 21.09 -19.81 20.62
N VAL A 99 20.65 -20.94 20.10
CA VAL A 99 21.47 -22.08 19.72
C VAL A 99 21.46 -22.20 18.20
N VAL A 100 22.62 -22.33 17.59
CA VAL A 100 22.75 -22.47 16.13
C VAL A 100 23.58 -23.71 15.78
N TYR A 101 23.30 -24.26 14.63
CA TYR A 101 24.17 -25.19 13.91
C TYR A 101 25.14 -24.37 13.06
N PHE A 102 26.41 -24.52 13.29
CA PHE A 102 27.48 -23.91 12.49
C PHE A 102 28.08 -24.96 11.55
N ILE A 103 28.20 -24.63 10.27
CA ILE A 103 28.79 -25.48 9.25
C ILE A 103 29.98 -24.73 8.66
N PRO A 104 31.24 -25.24 8.85
CA PRO A 104 32.44 -24.60 8.32
C PRO A 104 32.40 -24.46 6.81
N ARG A 105 32.96 -23.37 6.28
CA ARG A 105 32.86 -23.01 4.86
C ARG A 105 33.37 -24.11 3.93
N GLY A 106 34.58 -24.66 4.19
CA GLY A 106 35.16 -25.69 3.33
C GLY A 106 34.31 -26.95 3.25
N GLU A 107 33.76 -27.36 4.39
CA GLU A 107 32.88 -28.53 4.49
C GLU A 107 31.55 -28.28 3.73
N MET A 108 30.96 -27.10 3.89
CA MET A 108 29.72 -26.75 3.19
C MET A 108 29.91 -26.72 1.67
N LEU A 109 30.99 -26.10 1.18
CA LEU A 109 31.29 -26.07 -0.26
C LEU A 109 31.51 -27.48 -0.82
N GLY A 110 32.30 -28.29 -0.17
CA GLY A 110 32.49 -29.68 -0.59
C GLY A 110 31.20 -30.52 -0.52
N PHE A 111 30.26 -30.15 0.35
CA PHE A 111 28.98 -30.80 0.42
C PHE A 111 28.04 -30.36 -0.71
N ILE A 112 28.02 -29.06 -1.05
CA ILE A 112 27.25 -28.51 -2.19
C ILE A 112 27.76 -29.15 -3.50
N GLU A 113 29.07 -29.30 -3.71
CA GLU A 113 29.65 -29.92 -4.90
C GLU A 113 29.18 -31.36 -5.10
N ARG A 114 29.01 -32.09 -4.01
CA ARG A 114 28.60 -33.52 -4.03
C ARG A 114 27.13 -33.76 -4.03
N SER A 115 26.31 -32.76 -3.69
CA SER A 115 24.84 -32.85 -3.61
C SER A 115 24.16 -31.82 -4.49
N PRO A 116 23.86 -32.15 -5.78
CA PRO A 116 23.13 -31.26 -6.67
C PRO A 116 21.75 -30.84 -6.13
N GLY A 117 21.11 -31.73 -5.36
CA GLY A 117 19.82 -31.41 -4.70
C GLY A 117 19.93 -30.28 -3.67
N LEU A 118 21.00 -30.28 -2.87
CA LEU A 118 21.30 -29.21 -1.92
C LEU A 118 21.56 -27.88 -2.65
N ALA A 119 22.36 -27.93 -3.71
CA ALA A 119 22.65 -26.74 -4.51
C ALA A 119 21.36 -26.11 -5.09
N LEU A 120 20.45 -26.94 -5.60
CA LEU A 120 19.16 -26.46 -6.12
C LEU A 120 18.27 -25.87 -5.01
N THR A 121 18.18 -26.52 -3.85
CA THR A 121 17.43 -26.00 -2.71
C THR A 121 17.99 -24.68 -2.23
N LEU A 122 19.32 -24.54 -2.15
CA LEU A 122 19.97 -23.28 -1.78
C LEU A 122 19.66 -22.16 -2.76
N LEU A 123 19.71 -22.43 -4.08
CA LEU A 123 19.31 -21.47 -5.11
C LEU A 123 17.85 -21.06 -5.00
N GLN A 124 16.94 -21.98 -4.70
CA GLN A 124 15.53 -21.68 -4.50
C GLN A 124 15.31 -20.76 -3.29
N LEU A 125 15.97 -21.05 -2.16
CA LEU A 125 15.88 -20.23 -0.95
C LEU A 125 16.45 -18.82 -1.16
N ILE A 126 17.60 -18.69 -1.83
CA ILE A 126 18.20 -17.39 -2.15
C ILE A 126 17.28 -16.61 -3.10
N SER A 127 16.74 -17.28 -4.13
CA SER A 127 15.81 -16.64 -5.08
C SER A 127 14.52 -16.18 -4.39
N HIS A 128 14.02 -16.93 -3.42
CA HIS A 128 12.85 -16.52 -2.61
C HIS A 128 13.15 -15.28 -1.78
N ARG A 129 14.27 -15.28 -1.03
CA ARG A 129 14.73 -14.14 -0.24
C ARG A 129 14.96 -12.89 -1.08
N LEU A 130 15.56 -13.06 -2.28
CA LEU A 130 15.78 -11.94 -3.19
C LEU A 130 14.45 -11.32 -3.64
N ARG A 131 13.43 -12.14 -3.92
CA ARG A 131 12.09 -11.63 -4.28
C ARG A 131 11.44 -10.87 -3.12
N GLU A 132 11.50 -11.40 -1.90
CA GLU A 132 10.97 -10.73 -0.71
C GLU A 132 11.69 -9.40 -0.46
N PHE A 133 13.02 -9.40 -0.54
CA PHE A 133 13.82 -8.18 -0.40
C PHE A 133 13.47 -7.13 -1.46
N ASN A 134 13.36 -7.54 -2.72
CA ASN A 134 12.96 -6.65 -3.81
C ASN A 134 11.57 -6.06 -3.58
N GLN A 135 10.60 -6.83 -3.08
CA GLN A 135 9.26 -6.32 -2.76
C GLN A 135 9.31 -5.28 -1.64
N LEU A 136 10.03 -5.56 -0.55
CA LEU A 136 10.18 -4.61 0.56
C LEU A 136 10.88 -3.33 0.10
N PHE A 137 11.95 -3.45 -0.66
CA PHE A 137 12.71 -2.30 -1.18
C PHE A 137 11.87 -1.44 -2.13
N MET A 138 11.10 -2.06 -3.04
CA MET A 138 10.19 -1.33 -3.92
C MET A 138 9.11 -0.61 -3.13
N ASN A 139 8.56 -1.21 -2.07
CA ASN A 139 7.59 -0.55 -1.21
C ASN A 139 8.19 0.67 -0.49
N GLU A 140 9.42 0.58 0.01
CA GLU A 140 10.12 1.71 0.63
C GLU A 140 10.37 2.85 -0.38
N ILE A 141 10.78 2.53 -1.62
CA ILE A 141 10.96 3.54 -2.68
C ILE A 141 9.64 4.25 -2.97
N VAL A 142 8.56 3.51 -3.19
CA VAL A 142 7.23 4.08 -3.46
C VAL A 142 6.79 4.99 -2.32
N GLN A 143 6.98 4.57 -1.07
CA GLN A 143 6.64 5.38 0.10
C GLN A 143 7.49 6.66 0.18
N ALA A 144 8.80 6.57 -0.07
CA ALA A 144 9.69 7.72 -0.10
C ALA A 144 9.31 8.72 -1.21
N GLU A 145 8.96 8.24 -2.40
CA GLU A 145 8.46 9.08 -3.49
C GLU A 145 7.15 9.77 -3.13
N GLN A 146 6.21 9.07 -2.49
CA GLN A 146 4.95 9.66 -2.03
C GLN A 146 5.18 10.78 -1.01
N LEU A 147 6.07 10.56 -0.04
CA LEU A 147 6.45 11.59 0.94
C LEU A 147 7.16 12.79 0.27
N ALA A 148 8.02 12.54 -0.70
CA ALA A 148 8.68 13.60 -1.45
C ALA A 148 7.68 14.45 -2.28
N VAL A 149 6.65 13.81 -2.84
CA VAL A 149 5.54 14.50 -3.53
C VAL A 149 4.78 15.38 -2.54
N VAL A 150 4.37 14.86 -1.36
CA VAL A 150 3.71 15.66 -0.31
C VAL A 150 4.60 16.82 0.13
N GLY A 151 5.91 16.62 0.31
CA GLY A 151 6.87 17.68 0.64
C GLY A 151 6.89 18.82 -0.40
N ARG A 152 6.86 18.48 -1.69
CA ARG A 152 6.81 19.48 -2.79
C ARG A 152 5.53 20.31 -2.76
N PHE A 153 4.41 19.72 -2.39
CA PHE A 153 3.11 20.40 -2.35
C PHE A 153 2.71 20.91 -0.96
N ALA A 154 3.60 20.80 0.05
CA ALA A 154 3.33 21.18 1.43
C ALA A 154 2.78 22.62 1.57
N ARG A 155 3.28 23.57 0.77
CA ARG A 155 2.77 24.95 0.78
C ARG A 155 1.29 25.03 0.37
N GLY A 156 0.90 24.30 -0.68
CA GLY A 156 -0.52 24.21 -1.12
C GLY A 156 -1.39 23.56 -0.06
N ILE A 157 -0.94 22.46 0.52
CA ILE A 157 -1.64 21.74 1.59
C ILE A 157 -1.88 22.66 2.80
N VAL A 158 -0.84 23.37 3.25
CA VAL A 158 -0.95 24.34 4.36
C VAL A 158 -1.92 25.47 4.01
N HIS A 159 -1.90 25.97 2.79
CA HIS A 159 -2.86 26.98 2.32
C HIS A 159 -4.31 26.45 2.38
N ASP A 160 -4.55 25.24 1.88
CA ASP A 160 -5.87 24.62 1.84
C ASP A 160 -6.42 24.24 3.23
N LEU A 161 -5.52 23.99 4.20
CA LEU A 161 -5.88 23.83 5.61
C LEU A 161 -6.15 25.19 6.31
N LYS A 162 -5.39 26.23 5.97
CA LYS A 162 -5.59 27.56 6.56
C LYS A 162 -6.94 28.19 6.17
N ASN A 163 -7.42 27.95 4.95
CA ASN A 163 -8.68 28.53 4.49
C ASN A 163 -9.88 28.11 5.35
N PRO A 164 -10.18 26.83 5.58
CA PRO A 164 -11.27 26.43 6.47
C PRO A 164 -11.04 26.87 7.92
N LEU A 165 -9.80 26.88 8.43
CA LEU A 165 -9.49 27.37 9.78
C LEU A 165 -9.82 28.86 9.93
N ASN A 166 -9.52 29.69 8.94
CA ASN A 166 -9.87 31.12 8.93
C ASN A 166 -11.40 31.33 8.93
N ILE A 167 -12.14 30.48 8.14
CA ILE A 167 -13.60 30.52 8.11
C ILE A 167 -14.15 30.12 9.48
N ILE A 168 -13.61 29.10 10.13
CA ILE A 168 -14.01 28.70 11.49
C ILE A 168 -13.80 29.86 12.47
N GLY A 169 -12.60 30.47 12.46
CA GLY A 169 -12.27 31.58 13.36
C GLY A 169 -13.25 32.75 13.21
N LEU A 170 -13.40 33.24 11.95
CA LEU A 170 -14.34 34.35 11.66
C LEU A 170 -15.79 34.02 12.02
N THR A 171 -16.23 32.79 11.73
CA THR A 171 -17.60 32.36 12.02
C THR A 171 -17.84 32.24 13.54
N ALA A 172 -16.83 31.78 14.30
CA ALA A 172 -16.89 31.72 15.76
C ALA A 172 -16.95 33.11 16.38
N GLU A 173 -16.15 34.08 15.88
CA GLU A 173 -16.23 35.48 16.33
C GLU A 173 -17.60 36.09 16.09
N LEU A 174 -18.20 35.87 14.91
CA LEU A 174 -19.54 36.32 14.60
C LEU A 174 -20.61 35.72 15.54
N ALA A 175 -20.49 34.42 15.85
CA ALA A 175 -21.41 33.73 16.75
C ALA A 175 -21.27 34.19 18.23
N ALA A 176 -20.04 34.60 18.61
CA ALA A 176 -19.73 35.08 19.95
C ALA A 176 -20.12 36.55 20.19
N ALA A 177 -20.45 37.30 19.14
CA ALA A 177 -20.80 38.69 19.26
C ALA A 177 -22.05 38.89 20.18
N PRO A 178 -22.07 39.89 21.06
CA PRO A 178 -23.21 40.14 21.98
C PRO A 178 -24.53 40.35 21.26
N THR A 179 -24.46 40.82 20.01
CA THR A 179 -25.64 41.07 19.13
C THR A 179 -26.04 39.86 18.31
N ALA A 180 -25.37 38.72 18.43
CA ALA A 180 -25.66 37.53 17.65
C ALA A 180 -27.02 36.93 18.05
N THR A 181 -27.89 36.76 17.04
CA THR A 181 -29.22 36.13 17.20
C THR A 181 -29.06 34.61 17.36
N ALA A 182 -30.06 33.94 17.92
CA ALA A 182 -30.09 32.48 18.02
C ALA A 182 -29.96 31.81 16.64
N GLU A 183 -30.58 32.37 15.62
CA GLU A 183 -30.49 31.94 14.24
C GLU A 183 -29.08 32.02 13.71
N LEU A 184 -28.38 33.18 13.89
CA LEU A 184 -26.98 33.34 13.48
C LEU A 184 -26.05 32.35 14.18
N ARG A 185 -26.25 32.08 15.45
CA ARG A 185 -25.47 31.07 16.21
C ARG A 185 -25.68 29.67 15.66
N SER A 186 -26.96 29.32 15.35
CA SER A 186 -27.28 28.02 14.75
C SER A 186 -26.61 27.83 13.37
N GLN A 187 -26.73 28.82 12.49
CA GLN A 187 -26.11 28.83 11.17
C GLN A 187 -24.58 28.78 11.27
N SER A 188 -24.00 29.50 12.22
CA SER A 188 -22.58 29.50 12.49
C SER A 188 -22.08 28.10 12.93
N ALA A 189 -22.83 27.40 13.80
CA ALA A 189 -22.49 26.05 14.22
C ALA A 189 -22.48 25.07 13.02
N VAL A 190 -23.47 25.15 12.14
CA VAL A 190 -23.54 24.34 10.91
C VAL A 190 -22.32 24.64 10.00
N ARG A 191 -22.00 25.92 9.82
CA ARG A 191 -20.89 26.37 8.98
C ARG A 191 -19.53 25.88 9.52
N ILE A 192 -19.31 26.00 10.83
CA ILE A 192 -18.10 25.51 11.50
C ILE A 192 -17.98 23.99 11.31
N ARG A 193 -19.05 23.22 11.56
CA ARG A 193 -19.05 21.77 11.40
C ARG A 193 -18.65 21.37 9.99
N LYS A 194 -19.19 22.02 8.97
CA LYS A 194 -18.83 21.77 7.56
C LYS A 194 -17.35 22.02 7.28
N GLN A 195 -16.72 23.02 7.91
CA GLN A 195 -15.28 23.26 7.75
C GLN A 195 -14.44 22.21 8.49
N VAL A 196 -14.87 21.74 9.65
CA VAL A 196 -14.20 20.65 10.40
C VAL A 196 -14.23 19.34 9.59
N GLU A 197 -15.40 18.99 9.03
CA GLU A 197 -15.55 17.83 8.14
C GLU A 197 -14.57 17.92 6.96
N ARG A 198 -14.48 19.09 6.33
CA ARG A 198 -13.56 19.34 5.23
C ARG A 198 -12.10 19.16 5.63
N ILE A 199 -11.67 19.67 6.77
CA ILE A 199 -10.30 19.47 7.29
C ILE A 199 -10.04 17.97 7.49
N SER A 200 -10.98 17.25 8.07
CA SER A 200 -10.88 15.81 8.31
C SER A 200 -10.74 15.01 7.01
N GLU A 201 -11.45 15.39 5.97
CA GLU A 201 -11.33 14.81 4.61
C GLU A 201 -9.94 15.06 4.03
N LEU A 202 -9.44 16.32 4.07
CA LEU A 202 -8.09 16.68 3.59
C LEU A 202 -7.00 15.87 4.30
N VAL A 203 -7.06 15.77 5.62
CA VAL A 203 -6.10 14.98 6.40
C VAL A 203 -6.17 13.50 6.03
N SER A 204 -7.39 12.96 5.90
CA SER A 204 -7.60 11.56 5.52
C SER A 204 -7.10 11.25 4.10
N GLU A 205 -7.20 12.19 3.17
CA GLU A 205 -6.63 12.05 1.81
C GLU A 205 -5.11 12.00 1.83
N ILE A 206 -4.48 12.90 2.60
CA ILE A 206 -3.01 12.95 2.72
C ILE A 206 -2.48 11.68 3.38
N LEU A 207 -3.09 11.25 4.49
CA LEU A 207 -2.72 10.01 5.18
C LEU A 207 -2.86 8.81 4.26
N PHE A 208 -3.96 8.69 3.53
CA PHE A 208 -4.15 7.60 2.58
C PHE A 208 -3.12 7.61 1.45
N PHE A 209 -2.77 8.80 0.94
CA PHE A 209 -1.77 8.94 -0.11
C PHE A 209 -0.37 8.56 0.37
N THR A 210 0.00 8.90 1.62
CA THR A 210 1.32 8.62 2.20
C THR A 210 1.46 7.21 2.75
N GLN A 211 0.36 6.51 3.04
CA GLN A 211 0.39 5.11 3.43
C GLN A 211 0.77 4.26 2.22
N GLY A 212 1.88 3.52 2.34
CA GLY A 212 2.29 2.52 1.37
C GLY A 212 1.20 1.43 1.16
N ARG A 213 1.49 0.41 0.34
CA ARG A 213 0.66 -0.80 0.30
C ARG A 213 0.61 -1.37 1.71
N THR A 214 -0.54 -1.26 2.36
CA THR A 214 -0.80 -2.03 3.57
C THR A 214 -1.05 -3.48 3.13
N ASP A 215 -0.21 -4.39 3.56
CA ASP A 215 -0.39 -5.85 3.36
C ASP A 215 -1.70 -6.40 3.96
N THR A 216 -2.52 -5.54 4.54
CA THR A 216 -3.79 -5.85 5.19
C THR A 216 -5.03 -5.51 4.35
N ALA A 217 -4.89 -5.26 3.04
CA ALA A 217 -6.05 -5.11 2.17
C ALA A 217 -6.84 -6.43 2.14
N LEU A 218 -7.98 -6.46 2.85
CA LEU A 218 -8.86 -7.62 2.92
C LEU A 218 -9.75 -7.64 1.67
N PHE A 219 -9.25 -8.26 0.62
CA PHE A 219 -10.07 -8.57 -0.55
C PHE A 219 -11.06 -9.68 -0.19
N VAL A 220 -12.33 -9.40 -0.38
CA VAL A 220 -13.40 -10.36 -0.12
C VAL A 220 -14.23 -10.58 -1.38
N PRO A 221 -14.71 -11.83 -1.62
CA PRO A 221 -15.60 -12.09 -2.75
C PRO A 221 -16.92 -11.36 -2.51
N THR A 222 -17.23 -10.36 -3.32
CA THR A 222 -18.39 -9.49 -3.17
C THR A 222 -19.26 -9.57 -4.43
N ASN A 223 -20.58 -9.63 -4.25
CA ASN A 223 -21.51 -9.45 -5.36
C ASN A 223 -21.47 -7.97 -5.81
N PHE A 224 -21.03 -7.74 -7.03
CA PHE A 224 -20.83 -6.39 -7.55
C PHE A 224 -22.14 -5.60 -7.68
N ALA A 225 -23.25 -6.27 -8.07
CA ALA A 225 -24.55 -5.62 -8.18
C ALA A 225 -25.02 -5.10 -6.83
N ASP A 226 -25.02 -5.95 -5.78
CA ASP A 226 -25.45 -5.58 -4.43
C ASP A 226 -24.59 -4.44 -3.88
N PHE A 227 -23.27 -4.49 -4.15
CA PHE A 227 -22.34 -3.44 -3.72
C PHE A 227 -22.65 -2.10 -4.40
N ILE A 228 -22.87 -2.08 -5.71
CA ILE A 228 -23.19 -0.85 -6.44
C ILE A 228 -24.55 -0.29 -6.00
N GLU A 229 -25.59 -1.12 -5.86
CA GLU A 229 -26.90 -0.71 -5.41
C GLU A 229 -26.85 -0.05 -4.03
N GLN A 230 -26.10 -0.65 -3.10
CA GLN A 230 -25.88 -0.08 -1.77
C GLN A 230 -25.20 1.29 -1.85
N VAL A 231 -24.12 1.42 -2.61
CA VAL A 231 -23.39 2.69 -2.73
C VAL A 231 -24.24 3.76 -3.40
N VAL A 232 -25.00 3.41 -4.42
CA VAL A 232 -25.92 4.34 -5.10
C VAL A 232 -26.99 4.83 -4.12
N ALA A 233 -27.63 3.93 -3.35
CA ALA A 233 -28.63 4.30 -2.36
C ALA A 233 -28.09 5.25 -1.27
N GLU A 234 -26.84 5.06 -0.86
CA GLU A 234 -26.17 5.96 0.10
C GLU A 234 -25.89 7.36 -0.50
N LEU A 235 -25.53 7.43 -1.78
CA LEU A 235 -25.08 8.67 -2.43
C LEU A 235 -26.23 9.48 -3.06
N GLN A 236 -27.36 8.85 -3.31
CA GLN A 236 -28.55 9.48 -3.91
C GLN A 236 -29.00 10.75 -3.14
N PRO A 237 -29.19 10.73 -1.80
CA PRO A 237 -29.61 11.92 -1.05
C PRO A 237 -28.61 13.07 -1.15
N GLU A 238 -27.30 12.77 -1.16
CA GLU A 238 -26.27 13.79 -1.28
C GLU A 238 -26.26 14.44 -2.66
N ALA A 239 -26.42 13.66 -3.73
CA ALA A 239 -26.55 14.17 -5.09
C ALA A 239 -27.76 15.09 -5.23
N GLU A 240 -28.92 14.71 -4.67
CA GLU A 240 -30.16 15.50 -4.68
C GLU A 240 -30.00 16.85 -3.94
N LEU A 241 -29.30 16.85 -2.79
CA LEU A 241 -28.99 18.09 -2.06
C LEU A 241 -28.15 19.07 -2.89
N LYS A 242 -27.31 18.54 -3.82
CA LYS A 242 -26.53 19.33 -4.77
C LYS A 242 -27.26 19.57 -6.10
N SER A 243 -28.57 19.32 -6.16
CA SER A 243 -29.41 19.42 -7.37
C SER A 243 -28.94 18.54 -8.53
N ALA A 244 -28.20 17.48 -8.26
CA ALA A 244 -27.78 16.49 -9.24
C ALA A 244 -28.66 15.24 -9.14
N ARG A 245 -28.96 14.60 -10.30
CA ARG A 245 -29.67 13.32 -10.35
C ARG A 245 -28.71 12.22 -10.64
N LEU A 246 -28.72 11.16 -9.79
CA LEU A 246 -27.95 9.94 -10.00
C LEU A 246 -28.84 8.91 -10.69
N GLU A 247 -28.41 8.41 -11.85
CA GLU A 247 -29.18 7.49 -12.70
C GLU A 247 -28.32 6.26 -13.05
N LEU A 248 -28.95 5.09 -13.11
CA LEU A 248 -28.34 3.90 -13.68
C LEU A 248 -28.78 3.76 -15.15
N ALA A 249 -27.84 3.76 -16.09
CA ALA A 249 -28.14 3.55 -17.51
C ALA A 249 -28.57 2.11 -17.81
N ASN A 250 -28.04 1.17 -17.05
CA ASN A 250 -28.39 -0.26 -17.07
C ASN A 250 -28.14 -0.86 -15.68
N ALA A 251 -28.70 -2.06 -15.45
CA ALA A 251 -28.49 -2.76 -14.18
C ALA A 251 -27.02 -3.17 -14.01
N PRO A 252 -26.44 -3.04 -12.79
CA PRO A 252 -25.11 -3.57 -12.50
C PRO A 252 -25.09 -5.10 -12.61
N PRO A 253 -24.03 -5.72 -13.15
CA PRO A 253 -23.99 -7.16 -13.34
C PRO A 253 -23.85 -7.92 -12.00
N PRO A 254 -24.57 -9.04 -11.82
CA PRO A 254 -24.50 -9.85 -10.60
C PRO A 254 -23.26 -10.76 -10.60
N LEU A 255 -22.07 -10.15 -10.71
CA LEU A 255 -20.77 -10.83 -10.76
C LEU A 255 -20.14 -10.89 -9.38
N LYS A 256 -19.44 -11.98 -9.05
CA LYS A 256 -18.59 -12.05 -7.87
C LYS A 256 -17.19 -11.56 -8.23
N ILE A 257 -16.76 -10.50 -7.56
CA ILE A 257 -15.44 -9.89 -7.76
C ILE A 257 -14.71 -9.85 -6.43
N MET A 258 -13.41 -10.12 -6.44
CA MET A 258 -12.55 -9.92 -5.27
C MET A 258 -12.26 -8.44 -5.13
N LEU A 259 -12.85 -7.80 -4.12
CA LEU A 259 -12.67 -6.37 -3.90
C LEU A 259 -12.60 -6.03 -2.40
N GLU A 260 -12.06 -4.87 -2.10
CA GLU A 260 -12.12 -4.24 -0.80
C GLU A 260 -13.25 -3.19 -0.81
N PRO A 261 -14.43 -3.49 -0.25
CA PRO A 261 -15.64 -2.66 -0.42
C PRO A 261 -15.45 -1.21 0.04
N LYS A 262 -14.75 -0.99 1.16
CA LYS A 262 -14.52 0.35 1.71
C LYS A 262 -13.68 1.22 0.77
N ARG A 263 -12.64 0.63 0.16
CA ARG A 263 -11.76 1.36 -0.76
C ARG A 263 -12.47 1.62 -2.09
N LEU A 264 -13.16 0.63 -2.65
CA LEU A 264 -13.88 0.81 -3.91
C LEU A 264 -15.05 1.81 -3.77
N ARG A 265 -15.77 1.79 -2.62
CA ARG A 265 -16.75 2.82 -2.29
C ARG A 265 -16.14 4.23 -2.35
N ARG A 266 -14.93 4.41 -1.84
CA ARG A 266 -14.22 5.70 -1.91
C ARG A 266 -13.97 6.17 -3.34
N VAL A 267 -13.70 5.24 -4.27
CA VAL A 267 -13.58 5.59 -5.71
C VAL A 267 -14.88 6.20 -6.22
N LEU A 268 -16.02 5.54 -5.99
CA LEU A 268 -17.32 6.02 -6.44
C LEU A 268 -17.67 7.38 -5.81
N VAL A 269 -17.46 7.53 -4.50
CA VAL A 269 -17.67 8.81 -3.79
C VAL A 269 -16.83 9.93 -4.42
N ASN A 270 -15.54 9.70 -4.65
CA ASN A 270 -14.65 10.71 -5.24
C ASN A 270 -15.07 11.10 -6.66
N LEU A 271 -15.47 10.12 -7.49
CA LEU A 271 -15.92 10.40 -8.86
C LEU A 271 -17.24 11.19 -8.85
N MET A 272 -18.17 10.86 -7.95
CA MET A 272 -19.42 11.59 -7.81
C MET A 272 -19.24 13.01 -7.27
N HIS A 273 -18.36 13.20 -6.27
CA HIS A 273 -18.04 14.55 -5.78
C HIS A 273 -17.42 15.39 -6.90
N ASN A 274 -16.51 14.81 -7.68
CA ASN A 274 -15.94 15.51 -8.83
C ASN A 274 -17.01 15.93 -9.84
N ALA A 275 -17.98 15.07 -10.12
CA ALA A 275 -19.10 15.39 -11.03
C ALA A 275 -19.99 16.50 -10.45
N THR A 276 -20.40 16.40 -9.18
CA THR A 276 -21.26 17.41 -8.55
C THR A 276 -20.59 18.77 -8.41
N ASP A 277 -19.28 18.80 -8.12
CA ASP A 277 -18.51 20.04 -7.95
C ASP A 277 -18.46 20.90 -9.24
N VAL A 278 -18.45 20.26 -10.42
CA VAL A 278 -18.41 20.96 -11.70
C VAL A 278 -19.81 21.32 -12.24
N MET A 279 -20.86 20.81 -11.60
CA MET A 279 -22.27 21.04 -11.96
C MET A 279 -23.01 21.93 -10.94
N ALA A 280 -22.44 23.11 -10.63
CA ALA A 280 -23.00 24.00 -9.60
C ALA A 280 -24.49 24.41 -9.83
N GLY A 281 -25.00 24.33 -11.04
CA GLY A 281 -26.40 24.57 -11.41
C GLY A 281 -27.27 23.31 -11.42
N GLY A 282 -26.77 22.18 -10.96
CA GLY A 282 -27.45 20.89 -11.09
C GLY A 282 -27.07 20.16 -12.38
N GLY A 283 -27.44 18.88 -12.48
CA GLY A 283 -27.16 18.07 -13.65
C GLY A 283 -27.49 16.60 -13.42
N ARG A 284 -26.96 15.75 -14.28
CA ARG A 284 -27.12 14.30 -14.16
C ARG A 284 -25.78 13.60 -14.06
N ILE A 285 -25.74 12.58 -13.20
CA ILE A 285 -24.64 11.62 -13.08
C ILE A 285 -25.20 10.27 -13.49
N ILE A 286 -24.63 9.66 -14.50
CA ILE A 286 -25.14 8.42 -15.07
C ILE A 286 -24.08 7.34 -14.91
N LEU A 287 -24.41 6.25 -14.21
CA LEU A 287 -23.56 5.07 -14.12
C LEU A 287 -23.95 4.08 -15.21
N ARG A 288 -22.94 3.61 -15.95
CA ARG A 288 -23.08 2.59 -16.98
C ARG A 288 -22.12 1.45 -16.70
N PHE A 289 -22.54 0.22 -17.00
CA PHE A 289 -21.77 -0.98 -16.76
C PHE A 289 -21.65 -1.77 -18.06
N GLU A 290 -20.42 -2.19 -18.38
CA GLU A 290 -20.13 -3.14 -19.43
C GLU A 290 -19.32 -4.29 -18.81
N TRP A 291 -19.57 -5.53 -19.22
CA TRP A 291 -18.87 -6.68 -18.65
C TRP A 291 -18.73 -7.81 -19.66
N ASP A 292 -17.69 -8.59 -19.48
CA ASP A 292 -17.44 -9.82 -20.23
C ASP A 292 -16.76 -10.87 -19.30
N HIS A 293 -16.16 -11.89 -19.89
CA HIS A 293 -15.43 -12.94 -19.18
C HIS A 293 -14.10 -12.45 -18.55
N THR A 294 -13.63 -11.27 -18.87
CA THR A 294 -12.37 -10.72 -18.35
C THR A 294 -12.60 -9.77 -17.17
N GLY A 295 -13.75 -9.11 -17.09
CA GLY A 295 -14.01 -8.13 -16.04
C GLY A 295 -15.26 -7.29 -16.23
N VAL A 296 -15.38 -6.28 -15.37
CA VAL A 296 -16.43 -5.26 -15.44
C VAL A 296 -15.82 -3.89 -15.62
N ILE A 297 -16.40 -3.11 -16.53
CA ILE A 297 -16.12 -1.69 -16.73
C ILE A 297 -17.28 -0.91 -16.13
N THR A 298 -16.94 0.06 -15.28
CA THR A 298 -17.90 1.03 -14.71
C THR A 298 -17.57 2.40 -15.25
N GLU A 299 -18.53 3.05 -15.87
CA GLU A 299 -18.45 4.43 -16.33
C GLU A 299 -19.32 5.33 -15.44
N VAL A 300 -18.76 6.45 -15.01
CA VAL A 300 -19.43 7.53 -14.30
C VAL A 300 -19.44 8.73 -15.25
N GLU A 301 -20.58 8.99 -15.85
CA GLU A 301 -20.78 10.10 -16.81
C GLU A 301 -21.38 11.30 -16.07
N ASP A 302 -20.93 12.51 -16.35
CA ASP A 302 -21.55 13.77 -15.90
C ASP A 302 -22.02 14.60 -17.09
N THR A 303 -22.92 15.56 -16.82
CA THR A 303 -23.41 16.54 -17.79
C THR A 303 -22.81 17.93 -17.58
N GLY A 304 -21.63 17.99 -16.96
CA GLY A 304 -20.90 19.21 -16.69
C GLY A 304 -20.16 19.79 -17.92
N PRO A 305 -19.20 20.68 -17.70
CA PRO A 305 -18.46 21.34 -18.78
C PRO A 305 -17.42 20.43 -19.46
N GLY A 306 -17.16 19.24 -18.90
CA GLY A 306 -16.10 18.35 -19.35
C GLY A 306 -14.72 18.65 -18.74
N ILE A 307 -13.69 17.98 -19.22
CA ILE A 307 -12.30 18.05 -18.76
C ILE A 307 -11.53 18.97 -19.69
N ALA A 308 -10.81 19.94 -19.13
CA ALA A 308 -9.98 20.84 -19.90
C ALA A 308 -8.81 20.06 -20.57
N PRO A 309 -8.49 20.31 -21.84
CA PRO A 309 -7.51 19.53 -22.58
C PRO A 309 -6.12 19.54 -21.96
N ASP A 310 -5.71 20.64 -21.34
CA ASP A 310 -4.39 20.82 -20.72
C ASP A 310 -4.15 20.00 -19.46
N ILE A 311 -5.23 19.47 -18.84
CA ILE A 311 -5.13 18.63 -17.63
C ILE A 311 -5.36 17.15 -17.93
N LEU A 312 -5.91 16.79 -19.08
CA LEU A 312 -6.39 15.43 -19.38
C LEU A 312 -5.28 14.38 -19.17
N ASP A 313 -4.07 14.64 -19.64
CA ASP A 313 -2.92 13.72 -19.52
C ASP A 313 -2.36 13.62 -18.10
N ARG A 314 -2.68 14.58 -17.23
CA ARG A 314 -2.20 14.66 -15.84
C ARG A 314 -3.29 14.45 -14.81
N LEU A 315 -4.50 14.16 -15.25
CA LEU A 315 -5.70 14.13 -14.42
C LEU A 315 -5.60 13.20 -13.20
N PHE A 316 -4.90 12.08 -13.36
CA PHE A 316 -4.68 11.09 -12.30
C PHE A 316 -3.33 11.26 -11.57
N GLN A 317 -2.59 12.34 -11.83
CA GLN A 317 -1.41 12.67 -11.05
C GLN A 317 -1.80 13.35 -9.74
N ALA A 318 -1.01 13.10 -8.70
CA ALA A 318 -1.25 13.74 -7.40
C ALA A 318 -1.14 15.27 -7.51
N PHE A 319 -2.06 15.97 -6.85
CA PHE A 319 -2.14 17.43 -6.83
C PHE A 319 -2.44 18.09 -8.19
N ALA A 320 -2.91 17.35 -9.17
CA ALA A 320 -3.39 17.91 -10.43
C ALA A 320 -4.75 18.59 -10.20
N THR A 321 -4.80 19.91 -10.35
CA THR A 321 -6.03 20.72 -10.25
C THR A 321 -6.13 21.70 -11.41
N HIS A 322 -7.34 21.96 -11.88
CA HIS A 322 -7.62 22.98 -12.88
C HIS A 322 -8.92 23.70 -12.54
N GLY A 323 -8.86 25.04 -12.37
CA GLY A 323 -10.05 25.88 -12.18
C GLY A 323 -10.85 25.66 -10.90
N LYS A 324 -10.49 24.74 -10.03
CA LYS A 324 -11.16 24.51 -8.74
C LYS A 324 -10.59 25.43 -7.67
N THR A 325 -11.45 26.26 -7.07
CA THR A 325 -11.12 27.03 -5.86
C THR A 325 -10.94 26.14 -4.64
N HIS A 326 -11.34 24.87 -4.74
CA HIS A 326 -11.38 23.92 -3.63
C HIS A 326 -11.13 22.48 -4.10
N GLY A 327 -10.02 21.90 -3.65
CA GLY A 327 -9.67 20.48 -3.91
C GLY A 327 -8.16 20.26 -3.84
N THR A 328 -7.75 19.21 -3.14
CA THR A 328 -6.34 18.83 -2.97
C THR A 328 -5.68 18.34 -4.27
N GLY A 329 -6.47 17.93 -5.26
CA GLY A 329 -5.97 17.20 -6.42
C GLY A 329 -5.49 15.78 -6.09
N LEU A 330 -5.78 15.27 -4.89
CA LEU A 330 -5.44 13.89 -4.48
C LEU A 330 -6.54 12.87 -4.82
N GLY A 331 -7.80 13.29 -4.88
CA GLY A 331 -8.92 12.36 -5.03
C GLY A 331 -8.79 11.41 -6.22
N LEU A 332 -8.48 11.92 -7.43
CA LEU A 332 -8.32 11.07 -8.62
C LEU A 332 -7.06 10.21 -8.60
N SER A 333 -5.96 10.69 -8.02
CA SER A 333 -4.75 9.88 -7.83
C SER A 333 -4.98 8.74 -6.82
N ILE A 334 -5.79 8.98 -5.80
CA ILE A 334 -6.28 7.96 -4.87
C ILE A 334 -7.17 6.94 -5.58
N CYS A 335 -8.09 7.38 -6.45
CA CYS A 335 -8.91 6.48 -7.26
C CYS A 335 -8.03 5.57 -8.11
N LYS A 336 -7.02 6.13 -8.79
CA LYS A 336 -6.07 5.37 -9.60
C LYS A 336 -5.36 4.31 -8.77
N LYS A 337 -4.78 4.68 -7.63
CA LYS A 337 -4.11 3.75 -6.72
C LYS A 337 -5.04 2.61 -6.27
N ILE A 338 -6.27 2.93 -5.88
CA ILE A 338 -7.23 1.92 -5.43
C ILE A 338 -7.55 0.94 -6.57
N ILE A 339 -7.83 1.43 -7.76
CA ILE A 339 -8.17 0.58 -8.91
C ILE A 339 -6.97 -0.27 -9.34
N GLU A 340 -5.76 0.28 -9.37
CA GLU A 340 -4.53 -0.47 -9.65
C GLU A 340 -4.24 -1.55 -8.60
N ASP A 341 -4.49 -1.27 -7.31
CA ASP A 341 -4.38 -2.26 -6.22
C ASP A 341 -5.40 -3.41 -6.38
N HIS A 342 -6.53 -3.18 -7.04
CA HIS A 342 -7.52 -4.20 -7.43
C HIS A 342 -7.16 -4.92 -8.74
N GLY A 343 -5.97 -4.67 -9.33
CA GLY A 343 -5.56 -5.24 -10.62
C GLY A 343 -6.28 -4.63 -11.83
N GLY A 344 -6.96 -3.51 -11.62
CA GLY A 344 -7.74 -2.81 -12.63
C GLY A 344 -7.01 -1.65 -13.29
N ARG A 345 -7.74 -0.88 -14.09
CA ARG A 345 -7.27 0.37 -14.72
C ARG A 345 -8.37 1.43 -14.66
N ILE A 346 -7.96 2.72 -14.59
CA ILE A 346 -8.87 3.88 -14.61
C ILE A 346 -8.47 4.85 -15.71
N TRP A 347 -9.43 5.47 -16.36
CA TRP A 347 -9.22 6.49 -17.40
C TRP A 347 -10.36 7.49 -17.43
N ALA A 348 -10.19 8.58 -18.19
CA ALA A 348 -11.24 9.57 -18.39
C ALA A 348 -11.24 10.07 -19.84
N ARG A 349 -12.38 10.56 -20.29
CA ARG A 349 -12.59 11.16 -21.62
C ARG A 349 -13.69 12.21 -21.56
N ASN A 350 -13.67 13.14 -22.48
CA ASN A 350 -14.78 14.03 -22.69
C ASN A 350 -15.92 13.31 -23.45
N ARG A 351 -17.14 13.67 -23.12
CA ARG A 351 -18.35 13.16 -23.78
C ARG A 351 -18.65 13.99 -25.03
N PRO A 352 -18.99 13.37 -26.17
CA PRO A 352 -19.59 14.09 -27.29
C PRO A 352 -20.86 14.82 -26.85
N GLY A 353 -20.92 16.14 -27.03
CA GLY A 353 -22.07 16.96 -26.62
C GLY A 353 -21.97 17.56 -25.22
N GLY A 354 -20.82 17.45 -24.53
CA GLY A 354 -20.55 18.04 -23.22
C GLY A 354 -20.57 17.03 -22.08
N GLY A 355 -19.83 17.36 -21.02
CA GLY A 355 -19.64 16.48 -19.86
C GLY A 355 -18.37 15.62 -19.97
N ALA A 356 -18.07 14.92 -18.88
CA ALA A 356 -16.96 13.98 -18.79
C ALA A 356 -17.44 12.57 -18.49
N VAL A 357 -16.60 11.60 -18.83
CA VAL A 357 -16.75 10.19 -18.47
C VAL A 357 -15.49 9.76 -17.75
N PHE A 358 -15.64 9.32 -16.51
CA PHE A 358 -14.63 8.63 -15.75
C PHE A 358 -14.95 7.15 -15.75
N ALA A 359 -14.02 6.33 -16.19
CA ALA A 359 -14.24 4.90 -16.32
C ALA A 359 -13.14 4.10 -15.59
N PHE A 360 -13.54 2.99 -15.00
CA PHE A 360 -12.59 2.04 -14.45
C PHE A 360 -12.99 0.60 -14.78
N ALA A 361 -11.99 -0.26 -14.95
CA ALA A 361 -12.16 -1.69 -15.17
C ALA A 361 -11.63 -2.48 -13.98
N LEU A 362 -12.36 -3.51 -13.56
CA LEU A 362 -11.94 -4.47 -12.54
C LEU A 362 -11.95 -5.87 -13.14
N PRO A 363 -10.90 -6.69 -12.90
CA PRO A 363 -10.85 -8.07 -13.36
C PRO A 363 -11.84 -8.94 -12.58
N LEU A 364 -12.38 -9.97 -13.23
CA LEU A 364 -13.04 -11.06 -12.50
C LEU A 364 -12.00 -11.85 -11.71
N ALA A 365 -12.40 -12.37 -10.55
CA ALA A 365 -11.57 -13.34 -9.83
C ALA A 365 -11.40 -14.59 -10.72
N GLY A 366 -10.15 -14.86 -11.14
CA GLY A 366 -9.80 -16.10 -11.81
C GLY A 366 -9.92 -17.32 -10.91
#